data_d6539801db4e10556b4b5e1c851b0e15
#
_entry.id   d6539801db4e10556b4b5e1c851b0e15
#
_cell.length_a   1.000
_cell.length_b   1.000
_cell.length_c   1.000
_cell.angle_alpha   90.00
_cell.angle_beta   90.00
_cell.angle_gamma   90.00
#
_symmetry.space_group_name_H-M   'P 1'
#
loop_
_entity.id
_entity.type
_entity.pdbx_description
1 polymer ?
#
loop_
_entity_poly.entity_id
_entity_poly.type
_entity_poly.pdbx_seq_one_letter_code
_entity_poly.pdbx_strand_id
1 'polypeptide(L)'
;MATEEIKYQPKDYKSDQYVRWCPGCGDHAVLNCLHKAMAEVGVAPHNMAVISGIGCSSRLPYYMNTYGFHTIHGRGAAIATGVKTARPDLSVWLITGDGDCLAIGGNHFIHAVRRNIDLNIVLFNNKIYGLTKGQYSPTSDRGFVSKSSPYGTVEDPFIPAELALGARGNFFARAIDVDLKNTTEILAASARHKGASVTEVLVNCVIFNNGIHKQITDKEFRADRTIFLRHGEKMIYGANNDKGIVLDGLKLKSVTIGQDGYTLDDVLVHDAHCKDNTLHLMLAMMGGDMPVALGIIRDVEAPTYDEAVHEQLKEVQEKICLLYTSDAADDLIGV
;
A
#
# COMPACT_ATOMS: atom_id res chain seq x y z
N MET A 1 39.68 6.97 1.10
CA MET A 1 39.21 6.25 -0.08
C MET A 1 37.73 6.56 -0.18
N ALA A 2 37.30 7.20 -1.28
CA ALA A 2 35.86 7.39 -1.50
C ALA A 2 35.27 5.99 -1.74
N THR A 3 34.36 5.57 -0.89
CA THR A 3 33.57 4.36 -1.11
C THR A 3 32.70 4.62 -2.32
N GLU A 4 32.99 3.97 -3.44
CA GLU A 4 32.09 4.00 -4.60
C GLU A 4 30.71 3.58 -4.14
N GLU A 5 29.74 4.45 -4.32
CA GLU A 5 28.33 4.19 -3.98
C GLU A 5 27.80 3.11 -4.93
N ILE A 6 27.55 1.92 -4.40
CA ILE A 6 27.08 0.78 -5.19
C ILE A 6 25.68 1.10 -5.71
N LYS A 7 25.56 1.23 -7.03
CA LYS A 7 24.27 1.46 -7.70
C LYS A 7 23.62 0.12 -8.06
N TYR A 8 22.61 -0.27 -7.29
CA TYR A 8 21.84 -1.48 -7.55
C TYR A 8 20.95 -1.36 -8.80
N GLN A 9 20.75 -2.48 -9.47
CA GLN A 9 19.89 -2.59 -10.64
C GLN A 9 18.67 -3.48 -10.32
N PRO A 10 17.55 -3.40 -11.06
CA PRO A 10 16.37 -4.23 -10.80
C PRO A 10 16.67 -5.74 -10.73
N LYS A 11 17.65 -6.22 -11.50
CA LYS A 11 18.08 -7.62 -11.52
C LYS A 11 18.68 -8.07 -10.19
N ASP A 12 19.27 -7.16 -9.40
CA ASP A 12 19.93 -7.47 -8.13
C ASP A 12 18.92 -7.82 -7.02
N TYR A 13 17.67 -7.40 -7.20
CA TYR A 13 16.54 -7.73 -6.32
C TYR A 13 15.74 -8.95 -6.77
N LYS A 14 16.07 -9.52 -7.92
CA LYS A 14 15.36 -10.67 -8.49
C LYS A 14 16.02 -11.96 -8.06
N SER A 15 15.22 -12.91 -7.50
CA SER A 15 15.69 -14.27 -7.22
C SER A 15 15.80 -15.11 -8.50
N ASP A 16 16.41 -16.29 -8.38
CA ASP A 16 16.51 -17.30 -9.44
C ASP A 16 15.25 -18.18 -9.56
N GLN A 17 14.24 -17.96 -8.69
CA GLN A 17 13.04 -18.79 -8.63
C GLN A 17 12.11 -18.52 -9.81
N TYR A 18 11.55 -19.59 -10.34
CA TYR A 18 10.52 -19.51 -11.37
C TYR A 18 9.21 -18.97 -10.79
N VAL A 19 8.67 -17.91 -11.41
CA VAL A 19 7.40 -17.31 -10.98
C VAL A 19 6.23 -18.23 -11.29
N ARG A 20 5.43 -18.57 -10.28
CA ARG A 20 4.35 -19.56 -10.32
C ARG A 20 2.94 -18.96 -10.46
N TRP A 21 2.82 -17.66 -10.64
CA TRP A 21 1.52 -17.04 -10.90
C TRP A 21 0.96 -17.42 -12.28
N CYS A 22 -0.34 -17.29 -12.43
CA CYS A 22 -1.03 -17.55 -13.69
C CYS A 22 -0.48 -16.64 -14.81
N PRO A 23 -0.33 -17.14 -16.05
CA PRO A 23 0.00 -16.26 -17.17
C PRO A 23 -1.01 -15.14 -17.33
N GLY A 24 -0.54 -13.90 -17.42
CA GLY A 24 -1.37 -12.69 -17.53
C GLY A 24 -1.91 -12.15 -16.19
N CYS A 25 -1.58 -12.75 -15.05
CA CYS A 25 -1.92 -12.21 -13.74
C CYS A 25 -1.23 -10.86 -13.51
N GLY A 26 -1.95 -9.88 -12.94
CA GLY A 26 -1.42 -8.56 -12.63
C GLY A 26 -0.25 -8.56 -11.64
N ASP A 27 -0.14 -9.58 -10.80
CA ASP A 27 0.95 -9.75 -9.84
C ASP A 27 2.35 -9.72 -10.50
N HIS A 28 2.48 -10.20 -11.76
CA HIS A 28 3.73 -10.12 -12.51
C HIS A 28 4.16 -8.67 -12.79
N ALA A 29 3.20 -7.82 -13.09
CA ALA A 29 3.46 -6.40 -13.36
C ALA A 29 3.94 -5.70 -12.08
N VAL A 30 3.27 -5.96 -10.95
CA VAL A 30 3.65 -5.37 -9.65
C VAL A 30 5.02 -5.83 -9.20
N LEU A 31 5.37 -7.12 -9.37
CA LEU A 31 6.72 -7.64 -9.08
C LEU A 31 7.80 -6.88 -9.86
N ASN A 32 7.56 -6.66 -11.17
CA ASN A 32 8.48 -5.89 -12.00
C ASN A 32 8.62 -4.43 -11.53
N CYS A 33 7.51 -3.79 -11.13
CA CYS A 33 7.53 -2.44 -10.56
C CYS A 33 8.30 -2.39 -9.23
N LEU A 34 8.14 -3.39 -8.36
CA LEU A 34 8.88 -3.49 -7.09
C LEU A 34 10.38 -3.61 -7.31
N HIS A 35 10.85 -4.48 -8.22
CA HIS A 35 12.27 -4.57 -8.55
C HIS A 35 12.85 -3.23 -9.01
N LYS A 36 12.10 -2.48 -9.84
CA LYS A 36 12.52 -1.15 -10.32
C LYS A 36 12.51 -0.11 -9.20
N ALA A 37 11.44 -0.08 -8.40
CA ALA A 37 11.32 0.86 -7.28
C ALA A 37 12.43 0.66 -6.24
N MET A 38 12.73 -0.60 -5.88
CA MET A 38 13.82 -0.92 -4.97
C MET A 38 15.18 -0.51 -5.51
N ALA A 39 15.41 -0.69 -6.82
CA ALA A 39 16.65 -0.22 -7.48
C ALA A 39 16.75 1.32 -7.49
N GLU A 40 15.62 2.02 -7.66
CA GLU A 40 15.56 3.48 -7.62
C GLU A 40 15.83 4.03 -6.21
N VAL A 41 15.31 3.36 -5.19
CA VAL A 41 15.54 3.71 -3.78
C VAL A 41 16.97 3.41 -3.35
N GLY A 42 17.60 2.38 -3.93
CA GLY A 42 19.03 2.08 -3.78
C GLY A 42 19.42 1.40 -2.46
N VAL A 43 18.45 0.93 -1.66
CA VAL A 43 18.75 0.17 -0.44
C VAL A 43 19.31 -1.20 -0.82
N ALA A 44 20.43 -1.59 -0.23
CA ALA A 44 21.07 -2.88 -0.50
C ALA A 44 20.12 -4.06 -0.26
N PRO A 45 20.09 -5.10 -1.11
CA PRO A 45 19.20 -6.26 -0.93
C PRO A 45 19.29 -6.92 0.46
N HIS A 46 20.48 -6.96 1.06
CA HIS A 46 20.70 -7.51 2.39
C HIS A 46 20.26 -6.56 3.54
N ASN A 47 19.84 -5.34 3.23
CA ASN A 47 19.22 -4.41 4.17
C ASN A 47 17.70 -4.31 3.96
N MET A 48 17.13 -5.24 3.21
CA MET A 48 15.69 -5.33 2.97
C MET A 48 15.12 -6.65 3.51
N ALA A 49 13.90 -6.58 4.03
CA ALA A 49 13.10 -7.74 4.40
C ALA A 49 11.72 -7.67 3.77
N VAL A 50 11.35 -8.68 2.98
CA VAL A 50 10.03 -8.79 2.33
C VAL A 50 9.21 -9.85 3.06
N ILE A 51 8.20 -9.40 3.77
CA ILE A 51 7.32 -10.23 4.60
C ILE A 51 5.97 -10.36 3.90
N SER A 52 5.38 -11.54 3.94
CA SER A 52 4.05 -11.73 3.37
C SER A 52 3.10 -12.52 4.27
N GLY A 53 1.80 -12.33 4.08
CA GLY A 53 0.75 -13.17 4.63
C GLY A 53 0.49 -14.40 3.77
N ILE A 54 -0.77 -14.69 3.43
CA ILE A 54 -1.19 -15.83 2.60
C ILE A 54 -2.05 -15.34 1.42
N GLY A 55 -1.83 -15.90 0.26
CA GLY A 55 -2.53 -15.63 -0.98
C GLY A 55 -1.59 -15.66 -2.19
N CYS A 56 -2.10 -15.33 -3.38
CA CYS A 56 -1.29 -15.30 -4.59
C CYS A 56 -0.16 -14.29 -4.48
N SER A 57 -0.46 -13.05 -4.10
CA SER A 57 0.52 -11.99 -3.88
C SER A 57 1.58 -12.38 -2.86
N SER A 58 1.20 -13.15 -1.84
CA SER A 58 2.09 -13.55 -0.74
C SER A 58 3.20 -14.52 -1.14
N ARG A 59 3.22 -15.00 -2.39
CA ARG A 59 4.35 -15.73 -2.96
C ARG A 59 5.53 -14.83 -3.33
N LEU A 60 5.35 -13.51 -3.30
CA LEU A 60 6.33 -12.53 -3.76
C LEU A 60 7.70 -12.67 -3.08
N PRO A 61 7.84 -12.95 -1.76
CA PRO A 61 9.14 -13.13 -1.12
C PRO A 61 10.03 -14.20 -1.79
N TYR A 62 9.44 -15.24 -2.40
CA TYR A 62 10.20 -16.26 -3.14
C TYR A 62 10.88 -15.71 -4.41
N TYR A 63 10.36 -14.61 -4.94
CA TYR A 63 10.81 -14.01 -6.19
C TYR A 63 11.78 -12.84 -5.97
N MET A 64 12.09 -12.55 -4.70
CA MET A 64 12.98 -11.48 -4.28
C MET A 64 14.34 -12.03 -3.83
N ASN A 65 15.42 -11.35 -4.19
CA ASN A 65 16.76 -11.60 -3.70
C ASN A 65 17.05 -10.68 -2.50
N THR A 66 16.22 -10.78 -1.46
CA THR A 66 16.30 -10.04 -0.21
C THR A 66 16.08 -11.00 0.95
N TYR A 67 16.25 -10.57 2.20
CA TYR A 67 15.65 -11.32 3.28
C TYR A 67 14.15 -11.31 3.13
N GLY A 68 13.51 -12.41 3.52
CA GLY A 68 12.05 -12.47 3.49
C GLY A 68 11.51 -13.80 3.91
N PHE A 69 10.26 -13.82 4.27
CA PHE A 69 9.55 -15.04 4.63
C PHE A 69 8.04 -14.87 4.54
N HIS A 70 7.41 -15.98 4.33
CA HIS A 70 5.99 -16.23 4.25
C HIS A 70 5.45 -16.49 5.65
N THR A 71 4.39 -15.83 6.05
CA THR A 71 3.83 -15.98 7.40
C THR A 71 2.49 -16.72 7.39
N ILE A 72 1.63 -16.48 8.35
CA ILE A 72 0.30 -17.05 8.48
C ILE A 72 -0.72 -16.03 7.96
N HIS A 73 -1.87 -16.53 7.46
CA HIS A 73 -2.96 -15.72 6.93
C HIS A 73 -3.37 -14.60 7.88
N GLY A 74 -3.31 -13.37 7.36
CA GLY A 74 -3.62 -12.15 8.09
C GLY A 74 -2.63 -11.76 9.20
N ARG A 75 -1.45 -12.39 9.28
CA ARG A 75 -0.45 -12.09 10.32
C ARG A 75 0.76 -11.33 9.79
N GLY A 76 0.83 -11.08 8.49
CA GLY A 76 1.96 -10.40 7.86
C GLY A 76 2.28 -9.05 8.52
N ALA A 77 1.28 -8.21 8.81
CA ALA A 77 1.47 -6.90 9.44
C ALA A 77 2.04 -7.00 10.85
N ALA A 78 1.59 -7.97 11.67
CA ALA A 78 2.11 -8.18 13.01
C ALA A 78 3.59 -8.64 12.99
N ILE A 79 3.90 -9.59 12.11
CA ILE A 79 5.27 -10.11 11.95
C ILE A 79 6.20 -9.02 11.39
N ALA A 80 5.77 -8.28 10.36
CA ALA A 80 6.55 -7.17 9.80
C ALA A 80 6.84 -6.08 10.86
N THR A 81 5.85 -5.76 11.71
CA THR A 81 6.04 -4.87 12.86
C THR A 81 7.14 -5.38 13.79
N GLY A 82 7.11 -6.68 14.13
CA GLY A 82 8.15 -7.30 14.95
C GLY A 82 9.54 -7.23 14.33
N VAL A 83 9.66 -7.51 13.03
CA VAL A 83 10.93 -7.39 12.29
C VAL A 83 11.45 -5.95 12.34
N LYS A 84 10.61 -4.95 12.06
CA LYS A 84 11.02 -3.54 12.08
C LYS A 84 11.44 -3.09 13.47
N THR A 85 10.68 -3.48 14.51
CA THR A 85 11.01 -3.13 15.90
C THR A 85 12.31 -3.77 16.35
N ALA A 86 12.60 -5.03 15.96
CA ALA A 86 13.85 -5.72 16.31
C ALA A 86 15.05 -5.24 15.48
N ARG A 87 14.83 -4.79 14.25
CA ARG A 87 15.86 -4.35 13.29
C ARG A 87 15.38 -3.06 12.59
N PRO A 88 15.49 -1.92 13.28
CA PRO A 88 15.02 -0.62 12.78
C PRO A 88 15.81 -0.13 11.55
N ASP A 89 17.00 -0.68 11.33
CA ASP A 89 17.87 -0.40 10.18
C ASP A 89 17.38 -1.01 8.86
N LEU A 90 16.50 -2.02 8.90
CA LEU A 90 16.00 -2.68 7.71
C LEU A 90 14.88 -1.86 7.03
N SER A 91 14.90 -1.85 5.69
CA SER A 91 13.74 -1.51 4.88
C SER A 91 12.79 -2.71 4.85
N VAL A 92 11.65 -2.60 5.53
CA VAL A 92 10.70 -3.72 5.69
C VAL A 92 9.50 -3.52 4.78
N TRP A 93 9.22 -4.50 3.93
CA TRP A 93 8.11 -4.53 3.00
C TRP A 93 7.11 -5.61 3.41
N LEU A 94 5.85 -5.22 3.54
CA LEU A 94 4.73 -6.14 3.75
C LEU A 94 3.96 -6.32 2.45
N ILE A 95 3.93 -7.55 1.94
CA ILE A 95 3.17 -7.93 0.75
C ILE A 95 1.92 -8.69 1.20
N THR A 96 0.76 -8.19 0.83
CA THR A 96 -0.51 -8.77 1.26
C THR A 96 -1.58 -8.63 0.17
N GLY A 97 -2.55 -9.53 0.15
CA GLY A 97 -3.77 -9.38 -0.66
C GLY A 97 -4.88 -8.71 0.13
N ASP A 98 -5.90 -8.25 -0.57
CA ASP A 98 -7.10 -7.66 0.02
C ASP A 98 -7.78 -8.60 1.03
N GLY A 99 -7.95 -9.86 0.69
CA GLY A 99 -8.50 -10.86 1.60
C GLY A 99 -7.61 -11.18 2.80
N ASP A 100 -6.31 -11.24 2.61
CA ASP A 100 -5.33 -11.48 3.67
C ASP A 100 -5.27 -10.31 4.64
N CYS A 101 -5.21 -9.08 4.11
CA CYS A 101 -5.05 -7.87 4.88
C CYS A 101 -6.32 -7.45 5.64
N LEU A 102 -7.48 -7.47 4.96
CA LEU A 102 -8.68 -6.78 5.41
C LEU A 102 -9.72 -7.71 6.08
N ALA A 103 -9.60 -9.05 5.88
CA ALA A 103 -10.40 -10.01 6.62
C ALA A 103 -9.76 -10.30 7.98
N ILE A 104 -9.20 -11.48 8.17
CA ILE A 104 -8.58 -11.88 9.44
C ILE A 104 -7.37 -10.98 9.83
N GLY A 105 -6.74 -10.32 8.86
CA GLY A 105 -5.62 -9.40 9.08
C GLY A 105 -6.00 -7.99 9.51
N GLY A 106 -7.28 -7.60 9.43
CA GLY A 106 -7.74 -6.22 9.60
C GLY A 106 -7.27 -5.56 10.90
N ASN A 107 -7.34 -6.28 12.01
CA ASN A 107 -6.86 -5.79 13.30
C ASN A 107 -5.36 -5.45 13.28
N HIS A 108 -4.53 -6.32 12.71
CA HIS A 108 -3.08 -6.10 12.63
C HIS A 108 -2.72 -4.98 11.67
N PHE A 109 -3.44 -4.87 10.54
CA PHE A 109 -3.30 -3.77 9.59
C PHE A 109 -3.61 -2.43 10.25
N ILE A 110 -4.78 -2.29 10.90
CA ILE A 110 -5.18 -1.07 11.62
C ILE A 110 -4.11 -0.66 12.64
N HIS A 111 -3.60 -1.61 13.42
CA HIS A 111 -2.60 -1.31 14.44
C HIS A 111 -1.23 -0.97 13.89
N ALA A 112 -0.78 -1.55 12.79
CA ALA A 112 0.46 -1.17 12.12
C ALA A 112 0.38 0.27 11.57
N VAL A 113 -0.73 0.59 10.88
CA VAL A 113 -1.00 1.93 10.34
C VAL A 113 -1.16 2.97 11.44
N ARG A 114 -1.99 2.70 12.46
CA ARG A 114 -2.26 3.62 13.58
C ARG A 114 -1.00 3.98 14.38
N ARG A 115 -0.09 3.02 14.54
CA ARG A 115 1.19 3.23 15.24
C ARG A 115 2.24 3.88 14.36
N ASN A 116 1.95 4.05 13.08
CA ASN A 116 2.91 4.56 12.11
C ASN A 116 4.24 3.78 12.12
N ILE A 117 4.16 2.43 12.15
CA ILE A 117 5.35 1.58 12.05
C ILE A 117 5.99 1.79 10.69
N ASP A 118 7.31 1.99 10.63
CA ASP A 118 8.04 2.25 9.38
C ASP A 118 8.06 1.00 8.48
N LEU A 119 6.95 0.78 7.77
CA LEU A 119 6.66 -0.35 6.90
C LEU A 119 6.15 0.10 5.53
N ASN A 120 6.63 -0.55 4.48
CA ASN A 120 6.11 -0.41 3.14
C ASN A 120 5.04 -1.48 2.88
N ILE A 121 3.76 -1.13 3.04
CA ILE A 121 2.63 -2.06 2.88
C ILE A 121 2.13 -1.99 1.43
N VAL A 122 2.29 -3.08 0.68
CA VAL A 122 1.77 -3.21 -0.69
C VAL A 122 0.57 -4.15 -0.67
N LEU A 123 -0.61 -3.59 -0.86
CA LEU A 123 -1.88 -4.29 -0.87
C LEU A 123 -2.32 -4.57 -2.31
N PHE A 124 -2.30 -5.84 -2.70
CA PHE A 124 -2.78 -6.32 -3.99
C PHE A 124 -4.29 -6.51 -3.92
N ASN A 125 -5.04 -5.64 -4.59
CA ASN A 125 -6.49 -5.70 -4.58
C ASN A 125 -7.03 -6.24 -5.91
N ASN A 126 -7.38 -7.53 -5.91
CA ASN A 126 -8.01 -8.21 -7.04
C ASN A 126 -9.48 -8.57 -6.79
N LYS A 127 -10.03 -8.12 -5.66
CA LYS A 127 -11.41 -8.35 -5.21
C LYS A 127 -11.82 -9.83 -5.19
N ILE A 128 -10.88 -10.75 -4.86
CA ILE A 128 -11.16 -12.19 -4.84
C ILE A 128 -10.10 -12.96 -4.05
N TYR A 129 -10.47 -14.04 -3.36
CA TYR A 129 -9.53 -15.05 -2.90
C TYR A 129 -9.13 -15.97 -4.07
N GLY A 130 -8.07 -15.60 -4.80
CA GLY A 130 -7.62 -16.35 -5.98
C GLY A 130 -6.97 -17.71 -5.64
N LEU A 131 -6.10 -17.75 -4.62
CA LEU A 131 -5.36 -18.94 -4.23
C LEU A 131 -6.28 -20.11 -3.85
N THR A 132 -7.37 -19.84 -3.17
CA THR A 132 -8.38 -20.82 -2.71
C THR A 132 -9.49 -21.05 -3.71
N LYS A 133 -9.32 -20.59 -4.95
CA LYS A 133 -10.16 -20.86 -6.14
C LYS A 133 -11.48 -20.08 -6.21
N GLY A 134 -11.49 -18.82 -5.77
CA GLY A 134 -12.50 -17.84 -6.17
C GLY A 134 -13.62 -17.58 -5.18
N GLN A 135 -13.35 -17.61 -3.88
CA GLN A 135 -14.27 -17.05 -2.88
C GLN A 135 -14.24 -15.52 -2.94
N TYR A 136 -15.35 -14.87 -2.61
CA TYR A 136 -15.39 -13.42 -2.49
C TYR A 136 -14.47 -12.94 -1.35
N SER A 137 -13.84 -11.82 -1.55
CA SER A 137 -12.96 -11.15 -0.57
C SER A 137 -13.70 -9.98 0.09
N PRO A 138 -13.16 -9.37 1.14
CA PRO A 138 -13.77 -8.20 1.78
C PRO A 138 -13.97 -7.00 0.84
N THR A 139 -13.28 -6.93 -0.29
CA THR A 139 -13.38 -5.87 -1.29
C THR A 139 -14.24 -6.25 -2.49
N SER A 140 -14.79 -7.48 -2.53
CA SER A 140 -15.70 -7.92 -3.59
C SER A 140 -16.99 -7.11 -3.57
N ASP A 141 -17.48 -6.72 -4.73
CA ASP A 141 -18.69 -5.88 -4.85
C ASP A 141 -19.92 -6.65 -4.33
N ARG A 142 -20.88 -5.92 -3.76
CA ARG A 142 -22.18 -6.49 -3.37
C ARG A 142 -22.84 -7.18 -4.58
N GLY A 143 -23.38 -8.37 -4.36
CA GLY A 143 -24.00 -9.18 -5.41
C GLY A 143 -23.01 -10.01 -6.22
N PHE A 144 -21.70 -10.00 -5.89
CA PHE A 144 -20.72 -10.83 -6.58
C PHE A 144 -21.03 -12.32 -6.41
N VAL A 145 -21.20 -13.02 -7.54
CA VAL A 145 -21.53 -14.46 -7.60
C VAL A 145 -20.25 -15.28 -7.68
N SER A 146 -20.12 -16.27 -6.79
CA SER A 146 -19.03 -17.23 -6.81
C SER A 146 -19.56 -18.65 -6.50
N LYS A 147 -18.70 -19.66 -6.61
CA LYS A 147 -19.09 -21.05 -6.26
C LYS A 147 -19.52 -21.20 -4.80
N SER A 148 -18.92 -20.43 -3.89
CA SER A 148 -19.28 -20.42 -2.46
C SER A 148 -20.39 -19.43 -2.11
N SER A 149 -20.76 -18.54 -3.02
CA SER A 149 -21.84 -17.55 -2.89
C SER A 149 -22.70 -17.53 -4.13
N PRO A 150 -23.47 -18.60 -4.42
CA PRO A 150 -24.16 -18.77 -5.70
C PRO A 150 -25.32 -17.77 -5.90
N TYR A 151 -25.78 -17.13 -4.82
CA TYR A 151 -26.85 -16.10 -4.88
C TYR A 151 -26.30 -14.68 -4.77
N GLY A 152 -24.97 -14.51 -4.82
CA GLY A 152 -24.27 -13.24 -4.65
C GLY A 152 -23.99 -12.88 -3.20
N THR A 153 -23.01 -11.98 -3.02
CA THR A 153 -22.66 -11.44 -1.72
C THR A 153 -23.70 -10.44 -1.24
N VAL A 154 -23.95 -10.37 0.07
CA VAL A 154 -24.89 -9.42 0.68
C VAL A 154 -24.17 -8.31 1.46
N GLU A 155 -22.85 -8.40 1.55
CA GLU A 155 -21.99 -7.46 2.26
C GLU A 155 -21.59 -6.30 1.33
N ASP A 156 -21.40 -5.11 1.93
CA ASP A 156 -20.77 -4.00 1.23
C ASP A 156 -19.24 -4.14 1.31
N PRO A 157 -18.53 -3.83 0.22
CA PRO A 157 -17.09 -3.99 0.19
C PRO A 157 -16.37 -2.99 1.09
N PHE A 158 -15.26 -3.41 1.69
CA PHE A 158 -14.30 -2.48 2.25
C PHE A 158 -13.64 -1.65 1.14
N ILE A 159 -13.45 -0.37 1.42
CA ILE A 159 -12.57 0.51 0.66
C ILE A 159 -11.26 0.59 1.45
N PRO A 160 -10.14 0.01 0.97
CA PRO A 160 -8.88 -0.06 1.73
C PRO A 160 -8.39 1.30 2.21
N ALA A 161 -8.62 2.34 1.40
CA ALA A 161 -8.26 3.71 1.73
C ALA A 161 -9.04 4.26 2.93
N GLU A 162 -10.34 3.98 3.05
CA GLU A 162 -11.14 4.41 4.22
C GLU A 162 -10.58 3.81 5.50
N LEU A 163 -10.22 2.53 5.45
CA LEU A 163 -9.68 1.83 6.62
C LEU A 163 -8.29 2.36 6.99
N ALA A 164 -7.42 2.58 6.00
CA ALA A 164 -6.08 3.13 6.22
C ALA A 164 -6.14 4.56 6.78
N LEU A 165 -6.92 5.44 6.15
CA LEU A 165 -7.04 6.84 6.55
C LEU A 165 -7.86 6.99 7.85
N GLY A 166 -8.88 6.15 8.07
CA GLY A 166 -9.61 6.05 9.33
C GLY A 166 -8.74 5.56 10.49
N ALA A 167 -7.75 4.71 10.22
CA ALA A 167 -6.71 4.33 11.18
C ALA A 167 -5.61 5.41 11.38
N ARG A 168 -5.80 6.62 10.85
CA ARG A 168 -4.86 7.75 10.87
C ARG A 168 -3.57 7.49 10.07
N GLY A 169 -3.67 6.75 8.95
CA GLY A 169 -2.55 6.54 8.04
C GLY A 169 -2.00 7.87 7.51
N ASN A 170 -0.67 8.00 7.52
CA ASN A 170 0.03 9.19 7.07
C ASN A 170 0.42 9.14 5.60
N PHE A 171 0.48 7.93 5.02
CA PHE A 171 0.67 7.72 3.60
C PHE A 171 -0.38 6.77 3.05
N PHE A 172 -1.02 7.17 1.96
CA PHE A 172 -1.87 6.31 1.16
C PHE A 172 -1.74 6.66 -0.33
N ALA A 173 -1.49 5.66 -1.14
CA ALA A 173 -1.45 5.77 -2.60
C ALA A 173 -2.24 4.64 -3.26
N ARG A 174 -2.74 4.90 -4.48
CA ARG A 174 -3.41 3.89 -5.31
C ARG A 174 -2.78 3.83 -6.69
N ALA A 175 -2.52 2.61 -7.16
CA ALA A 175 -1.94 2.29 -8.45
C ALA A 175 -2.75 1.22 -9.18
N ILE A 176 -2.44 0.99 -10.46
CA ILE A 176 -3.04 -0.05 -11.29
C ILE A 176 -1.94 -0.88 -11.98
N ASP A 177 -2.15 -2.17 -12.14
CA ASP A 177 -1.18 -3.13 -12.69
C ASP A 177 -0.77 -2.88 -14.15
N VAL A 178 -1.58 -2.15 -14.92
CA VAL A 178 -1.32 -1.81 -16.32
C VAL A 178 -0.50 -0.53 -16.51
N ASP A 179 -0.28 0.26 -15.45
CA ASP A 179 0.50 1.50 -15.50
C ASP A 179 1.84 1.33 -14.78
N LEU A 180 2.78 0.64 -15.44
CA LEU A 180 4.05 0.25 -14.85
C LEU A 180 4.90 1.45 -14.41
N LYS A 181 4.84 2.56 -15.16
CA LYS A 181 5.63 3.76 -14.85
C LYS A 181 5.16 4.39 -13.55
N ASN A 182 3.90 4.81 -13.50
CA ASN A 182 3.35 5.46 -12.33
C ASN A 182 3.33 4.53 -11.10
N THR A 183 3.06 3.22 -11.28
CA THR A 183 3.14 2.24 -10.19
C THR A 183 4.55 2.13 -9.62
N THR A 184 5.59 2.16 -10.46
CA THR A 184 7.00 2.18 -10.00
C THR A 184 7.31 3.46 -9.21
N GLU A 185 6.92 4.63 -9.73
CA GLU A 185 7.10 5.92 -9.06
C GLU A 185 6.41 5.96 -7.68
N ILE A 186 5.17 5.48 -7.60
CA ILE A 186 4.40 5.39 -6.35
C ILE A 186 5.10 4.47 -5.34
N LEU A 187 5.54 3.28 -5.75
CA LEU A 187 6.23 2.34 -4.86
C LEU A 187 7.57 2.89 -4.38
N ALA A 188 8.29 3.61 -5.22
CA ALA A 188 9.52 4.28 -4.81
C ALA A 188 9.26 5.43 -3.82
N ALA A 189 8.20 6.22 -4.03
CA ALA A 189 7.78 7.26 -3.09
C ALA A 189 7.33 6.66 -1.75
N SER A 190 6.54 5.57 -1.79
CA SER A 190 6.15 4.79 -0.61
C SER A 190 7.36 4.37 0.23
N ALA A 191 8.43 3.90 -0.42
CA ALA A 191 9.65 3.47 0.24
C ALA A 191 10.49 4.62 0.84
N ARG A 192 10.30 5.85 0.35
CA ARG A 192 10.96 7.05 0.89
C ARG A 192 10.18 7.68 2.04
N HIS A 193 8.90 7.40 2.13
CA HIS A 193 8.06 7.86 3.23
C HIS A 193 8.54 7.24 4.56
N LYS A 194 8.61 8.03 5.61
CA LYS A 194 8.99 7.60 6.95
C LYS A 194 7.74 7.26 7.74
N GLY A 195 7.53 5.97 7.99
CA GLY A 195 6.35 5.45 8.68
C GLY A 195 5.57 4.43 7.86
N ALA A 196 4.34 4.15 8.27
CA ALA A 196 3.47 3.20 7.58
C ALA A 196 2.96 3.76 6.26
N SER A 197 3.60 3.38 5.15
CA SER A 197 3.09 3.66 3.82
C SER A 197 2.17 2.53 3.36
N VAL A 198 0.98 2.88 2.86
CA VAL A 198 0.02 1.94 2.28
C VAL A 198 -0.15 2.24 0.81
N THR A 199 0.25 1.32 -0.05
CA THR A 199 0.04 1.39 -1.49
C THR A 199 -0.93 0.28 -1.91
N GLU A 200 -2.16 0.67 -2.26
CA GLU A 200 -3.13 -0.22 -2.89
C GLU A 200 -2.82 -0.32 -4.38
N VAL A 201 -2.57 -1.54 -4.86
CA VAL A 201 -2.44 -1.79 -6.30
C VAL A 201 -3.63 -2.61 -6.77
N LEU A 202 -4.46 -2.03 -7.65
CA LEU A 202 -5.58 -2.71 -8.27
C LEU A 202 -5.04 -3.67 -9.34
N VAL A 203 -5.21 -4.97 -9.11
CA VAL A 203 -4.63 -6.03 -9.95
C VAL A 203 -5.69 -6.93 -10.56
N ASN A 204 -5.47 -7.40 -11.77
CA ASN A 204 -6.37 -8.32 -12.45
C ASN A 204 -6.08 -9.77 -12.09
N CYS A 205 -7.10 -10.50 -11.62
CA CYS A 205 -7.07 -11.96 -11.47
C CYS A 205 -7.67 -12.63 -12.71
N VAL A 206 -6.83 -13.07 -13.64
CA VAL A 206 -7.24 -13.61 -14.94
C VAL A 206 -8.11 -14.89 -14.86
N ILE A 207 -8.08 -15.61 -13.75
CA ILE A 207 -8.79 -16.90 -13.61
C ILE A 207 -10.13 -16.75 -12.90
N PHE A 208 -10.18 -16.01 -11.79
CA PHE A 208 -11.37 -15.99 -10.94
C PHE A 208 -12.11 -14.67 -10.92
N ASN A 209 -11.49 -13.58 -11.40
CA ASN A 209 -12.10 -12.23 -11.41
C ASN A 209 -11.56 -11.39 -12.58
N ASN A 210 -11.55 -11.99 -13.76
CA ASN A 210 -10.98 -11.34 -14.94
C ASN A 210 -11.76 -10.10 -15.36
N GLY A 211 -11.06 -9.00 -15.50
CA GLY A 211 -11.63 -7.73 -15.95
C GLY A 211 -12.33 -6.93 -14.86
N ILE A 212 -12.19 -7.28 -13.57
CA ILE A 212 -12.85 -6.56 -12.48
C ILE A 212 -12.52 -5.05 -12.45
N HIS A 213 -11.34 -4.68 -12.88
CA HIS A 213 -10.91 -3.28 -12.98
C HIS A 213 -10.93 -2.73 -14.40
N LYS A 214 -11.59 -3.42 -15.36
CA LYS A 214 -11.55 -3.07 -16.79
C LYS A 214 -11.95 -1.62 -17.07
N GLN A 215 -12.94 -1.07 -16.34
CA GLN A 215 -13.40 0.31 -16.53
C GLN A 215 -12.31 1.38 -16.27
N ILE A 216 -11.27 1.05 -15.49
CA ILE A 216 -10.18 1.96 -15.14
C ILE A 216 -8.83 1.52 -15.69
N THR A 217 -8.73 0.29 -16.23
CA THR A 217 -7.49 -0.24 -16.79
C THR A 217 -7.47 -0.24 -18.31
N ASP A 218 -8.63 -0.39 -18.94
CA ASP A 218 -8.77 -0.36 -20.39
C ASP A 218 -8.48 1.04 -20.94
N LYS A 219 -7.68 1.13 -22.00
CA LYS A 219 -7.26 2.40 -22.60
C LYS A 219 -8.42 3.26 -23.08
N GLU A 220 -9.51 2.62 -23.50
CA GLU A 220 -10.71 3.30 -23.99
C GLU A 220 -11.41 4.14 -22.91
N PHE A 221 -11.43 3.65 -21.67
CA PHE A 221 -12.19 4.28 -20.58
C PHE A 221 -11.30 4.99 -19.56
N ARG A 222 -10.04 4.59 -19.44
CA ARG A 222 -9.15 5.00 -18.36
C ARG A 222 -9.06 6.50 -18.19
N ALA A 223 -8.89 7.25 -19.27
CA ALA A 223 -8.73 8.71 -19.20
C ALA A 223 -9.96 9.42 -18.61
N ASP A 224 -11.15 8.89 -18.85
CA ASP A 224 -12.41 9.45 -18.34
C ASP A 224 -12.86 8.86 -17.01
N ARG A 225 -12.28 7.74 -16.60
CA ARG A 225 -12.65 7.01 -15.38
C ARG A 225 -11.60 7.07 -14.29
N THR A 226 -10.46 7.68 -14.55
CA THR A 226 -9.38 7.84 -13.54
C THR A 226 -8.88 9.28 -13.53
N ILE A 227 -8.44 9.70 -12.36
CA ILE A 227 -7.66 10.93 -12.18
C ILE A 227 -6.35 10.56 -11.49
N PHE A 228 -5.22 11.04 -12.03
CA PHE A 228 -3.92 10.83 -11.41
C PHE A 228 -3.53 12.05 -10.58
N LEU A 229 -3.53 11.89 -9.26
CA LEU A 229 -3.25 12.95 -8.30
C LEU A 229 -1.74 13.17 -8.15
N ARG A 230 -1.32 14.44 -8.28
CA ARG A 230 0.05 14.90 -7.99
C ARG A 230 -0.02 16.10 -7.05
N HIS A 231 0.80 16.11 -6.04
CA HIS A 231 0.87 17.24 -5.09
C HIS A 231 1.15 18.55 -5.84
N GLY A 232 0.41 19.59 -5.50
CA GLY A 232 0.52 20.92 -6.10
C GLY A 232 -0.13 21.10 -7.48
N GLU A 233 -0.66 20.03 -8.10
CA GLU A 233 -1.31 20.11 -9.39
C GLU A 233 -2.84 20.22 -9.26
N LYS A 234 -3.47 20.91 -10.23
CA LYS A 234 -4.93 20.94 -10.35
C LYS A 234 -5.48 19.56 -10.67
N MET A 235 -6.58 19.19 -10.06
CA MET A 235 -7.23 17.90 -10.22
C MET A 235 -8.02 17.84 -11.54
N ILE A 236 -7.31 17.76 -12.66
CA ILE A 236 -7.84 17.70 -14.02
C ILE A 236 -7.72 16.28 -14.56
N TYR A 237 -8.72 15.84 -15.33
CA TYR A 237 -8.74 14.53 -15.97
C TYR A 237 -9.61 14.53 -17.25
N GLY A 238 -9.81 13.36 -17.85
CA GLY A 238 -10.52 13.17 -19.09
C GLY A 238 -9.59 13.09 -20.30
N ALA A 239 -10.07 12.47 -21.37
CA ALA A 239 -9.28 12.27 -22.60
C ALA A 239 -8.77 13.60 -23.21
N ASN A 240 -9.53 14.69 -23.00
CA ASN A 240 -9.20 16.02 -23.49
C ASN A 240 -8.69 16.97 -22.39
N ASN A 241 -8.48 16.49 -21.15
CA ASN A 241 -8.18 17.30 -19.96
C ASN A 241 -9.21 18.41 -19.74
N ASP A 242 -10.47 18.12 -20.01
CA ASP A 242 -11.58 19.05 -19.98
C ASP A 242 -12.48 18.91 -18.73
N LYS A 243 -12.16 17.93 -17.88
CA LYS A 243 -12.89 17.68 -16.63
C LYS A 243 -12.04 18.05 -15.42
N GLY A 244 -12.70 18.56 -14.38
CA GLY A 244 -12.05 18.95 -13.14
C GLY A 244 -12.84 18.51 -11.91
N ILE A 245 -12.15 18.35 -10.79
CA ILE A 245 -12.76 18.10 -9.49
C ILE A 245 -12.88 19.42 -8.74
N VAL A 246 -14.10 19.72 -8.31
CA VAL A 246 -14.44 20.91 -7.52
C VAL A 246 -15.10 20.51 -6.21
N LEU A 247 -15.15 21.43 -5.26
CA LEU A 247 -15.93 21.28 -4.02
C LEU A 247 -17.27 22.01 -4.18
N ASP A 248 -18.36 21.26 -4.07
CA ASP A 248 -19.73 21.79 -4.09
C ASP A 248 -20.35 21.55 -2.71
N GLY A 249 -20.35 22.59 -1.89
CA GLY A 249 -20.67 22.47 -0.47
C GLY A 249 -19.67 21.57 0.26
N LEU A 250 -20.14 20.43 0.76
CA LEU A 250 -19.29 19.42 1.46
C LEU A 250 -19.03 18.18 0.60
N LYS A 251 -19.22 18.25 -0.72
CA LYS A 251 -19.06 17.11 -1.62
C LYS A 251 -18.11 17.43 -2.77
N LEU A 252 -17.34 16.44 -3.17
CA LEU A 252 -16.61 16.51 -4.42
C LEU A 252 -17.58 16.33 -5.60
N LYS A 253 -17.36 17.11 -6.65
CA LYS A 253 -18.12 17.06 -7.88
C LYS A 253 -17.18 17.08 -9.09
N SER A 254 -17.47 16.24 -10.07
CA SER A 254 -16.84 16.33 -11.38
C SER A 254 -17.60 17.33 -12.25
N VAL A 255 -16.87 18.24 -12.88
CA VAL A 255 -17.42 19.26 -13.76
C VAL A 255 -16.66 19.29 -15.08
N THR A 256 -17.32 19.76 -16.15
CA THR A 256 -16.63 20.10 -17.39
C THR A 256 -16.16 21.55 -17.30
N ILE A 257 -14.88 21.78 -17.47
CA ILE A 257 -14.24 23.09 -17.36
C ILE A 257 -14.77 23.98 -18.52
N GLY A 258 -15.22 25.20 -18.17
CA GLY A 258 -15.83 26.14 -19.12
C GLY A 258 -17.33 25.92 -19.38
N GLN A 259 -17.98 24.98 -18.68
CA GLN A 259 -19.42 24.76 -18.74
C GLN A 259 -20.09 25.02 -17.39
N ASP A 260 -21.36 25.28 -17.38
CA ASP A 260 -22.20 25.49 -16.18
C ASP A 260 -21.62 26.52 -15.17
N GLY A 261 -20.82 27.47 -15.66
CA GLY A 261 -20.19 28.51 -14.86
C GLY A 261 -18.88 28.09 -14.18
N TYR A 262 -18.46 26.85 -14.31
CA TYR A 262 -17.18 26.39 -13.75
C TYR A 262 -15.99 26.75 -14.65
N THR A 263 -14.97 27.30 -14.03
CA THR A 263 -13.72 27.69 -14.69
C THR A 263 -12.55 26.84 -14.19
N LEU A 264 -11.39 27.01 -14.79
CA LEU A 264 -10.17 26.35 -14.31
C LEU A 264 -9.81 26.76 -12.87
N ASP A 265 -10.20 27.98 -12.45
CA ASP A 265 -9.87 28.50 -11.10
C ASP A 265 -10.68 27.80 -10.01
N ASP A 266 -11.84 27.25 -10.33
CA ASP A 266 -12.69 26.49 -9.41
C ASP A 266 -12.17 25.07 -9.16
N VAL A 267 -11.28 24.56 -10.05
CA VAL A 267 -10.72 23.21 -9.92
C VAL A 267 -9.73 23.15 -8.77
N LEU A 268 -9.97 22.19 -7.87
CA LEU A 268 -9.13 21.97 -6.68
C LEU A 268 -7.68 21.65 -7.06
N VAL A 269 -6.76 22.13 -6.23
CA VAL A 269 -5.35 21.73 -6.26
C VAL A 269 -5.16 20.63 -5.23
N HIS A 270 -4.50 19.55 -5.62
CA HIS A 270 -4.21 18.44 -4.71
C HIS A 270 -3.08 18.80 -3.74
N ASP A 271 -3.35 18.71 -2.45
CA ASP A 271 -2.35 18.84 -1.39
C ASP A 271 -2.20 17.51 -0.64
N ALA A 272 -1.25 16.67 -1.07
CA ALA A 272 -0.96 15.39 -0.43
C ALA A 272 -0.43 15.55 1.02
N HIS A 273 0.11 16.71 1.36
CA HIS A 273 0.76 17.00 2.64
C HIS A 273 -0.15 17.71 3.65
N CYS A 274 -1.42 17.94 3.31
CA CYS A 274 -2.39 18.51 4.24
C CYS A 274 -2.55 17.62 5.48
N LYS A 275 -2.39 18.20 6.68
CA LYS A 275 -2.53 17.46 7.93
C LYS A 275 -3.94 16.94 8.16
N ASP A 276 -4.96 17.76 7.81
CA ASP A 276 -6.35 17.32 7.80
C ASP A 276 -6.57 16.29 6.68
N ASN A 277 -7.18 15.15 7.00
CA ASN A 277 -7.36 14.07 6.04
C ASN A 277 -8.75 14.01 5.41
N THR A 278 -9.62 15.00 5.68
CA THR A 278 -11.01 14.98 5.20
C THR A 278 -11.08 14.93 3.67
N LEU A 279 -10.33 15.82 2.99
CA LEU A 279 -10.27 15.81 1.53
C LEU A 279 -9.65 14.52 0.98
N HIS A 280 -8.62 14.00 1.64
CA HIS A 280 -7.99 12.74 1.24
C HIS A 280 -8.96 11.55 1.33
N LEU A 281 -9.79 11.49 2.38
CA LEU A 281 -10.86 10.49 2.49
C LEU A 281 -11.86 10.63 1.35
N MET A 282 -12.32 11.86 1.07
CA MET A 282 -13.26 12.11 -0.04
C MET A 282 -12.68 11.67 -1.39
N LEU A 283 -11.40 12.01 -1.65
CA LEU A 283 -10.69 11.61 -2.88
C LEU A 283 -10.54 10.09 -2.97
N ALA A 284 -10.18 9.44 -1.88
CA ALA A 284 -9.98 8.01 -1.81
C ALA A 284 -11.28 7.20 -2.05
N MET A 285 -12.43 7.79 -1.72
CA MET A 285 -13.77 7.21 -1.90
C MET A 285 -14.37 7.48 -3.28
N MET A 286 -13.75 8.30 -4.13
CA MET A 286 -14.24 8.56 -5.47
C MET A 286 -14.37 7.27 -6.28
N GLY A 287 -15.41 7.17 -7.06
CA GLY A 287 -15.78 6.03 -7.90
C GLY A 287 -17.24 6.15 -8.35
N GLY A 288 -17.79 5.14 -9.00
CA GLY A 288 -19.12 5.20 -9.60
C GLY A 288 -19.16 6.22 -10.76
N ASP A 289 -19.89 7.31 -10.57
CA ASP A 289 -19.96 8.40 -11.56
C ASP A 289 -18.74 9.34 -11.51
N MET A 290 -17.96 9.29 -10.43
CA MET A 290 -16.72 10.03 -10.27
C MET A 290 -15.53 9.20 -10.77
N PRO A 291 -14.42 9.84 -11.21
CA PRO A 291 -13.20 9.11 -11.55
C PRO A 291 -12.61 8.45 -10.31
N VAL A 292 -11.94 7.33 -10.50
CA VAL A 292 -11.13 6.71 -9.43
C VAL A 292 -9.82 7.48 -9.26
N ALA A 293 -9.55 7.93 -8.05
CA ALA A 293 -8.29 8.60 -7.74
C ALA A 293 -7.12 7.60 -7.70
N LEU A 294 -6.12 7.86 -8.52
CA LEU A 294 -4.82 7.16 -8.58
C LEU A 294 -3.71 8.14 -8.17
N GLY A 295 -2.53 7.62 -7.87
CA GLY A 295 -1.41 8.45 -7.42
C GLY A 295 -1.29 8.48 -5.91
N ILE A 296 -0.49 9.41 -5.41
CA ILE A 296 -0.30 9.63 -3.97
C ILE A 296 -1.42 10.53 -3.47
N ILE A 297 -2.35 9.94 -2.72
CA ILE A 297 -3.53 10.64 -2.18
C ILE A 297 -3.15 11.41 -0.90
N ARG A 298 -2.28 10.81 -0.06
CA ARG A 298 -1.80 11.40 1.18
C ARG A 298 -0.34 11.03 1.40
N ASP A 299 0.46 12.00 1.84
CA ASP A 299 1.87 11.83 2.23
C ASP A 299 2.22 12.90 3.29
N VAL A 300 2.07 12.57 4.56
CA VAL A 300 2.27 13.48 5.70
C VAL A 300 3.30 12.91 6.64
N GLU A 301 4.34 13.65 6.91
CA GLU A 301 5.36 13.27 7.87
C GLU A 301 4.81 13.23 9.30
N ALA A 302 5.14 12.18 10.04
CA ALA A 302 4.78 12.01 11.43
C ALA A 302 5.79 11.10 12.14
N PRO A 303 5.96 11.25 13.48
CA PRO A 303 6.83 10.36 14.25
C PRO A 303 6.43 8.88 14.10
N THR A 304 7.42 7.99 14.04
CA THR A 304 7.19 6.55 14.00
C THR A 304 7.19 5.95 15.40
N TYR A 305 6.45 4.88 15.59
CA TYR A 305 6.40 4.17 16.87
C TYR A 305 7.73 3.47 17.19
N ASP A 306 8.35 2.87 16.18
CA ASP A 306 9.59 2.14 16.31
C ASP A 306 10.74 3.08 16.75
N GLU A 307 10.86 4.27 16.16
CA GLU A 307 11.85 5.28 16.61
C GLU A 307 11.55 5.75 18.04
N ALA A 308 10.28 6.10 18.33
CA ALA A 308 9.89 6.58 19.66
C ALA A 308 10.15 5.54 20.77
N VAL A 309 9.92 4.25 20.49
CA VAL A 309 10.25 3.16 21.44
C VAL A 309 11.75 3.04 21.67
N HIS A 310 12.55 3.10 20.59
CA HIS A 310 14.01 3.03 20.72
C HIS A 310 14.58 4.23 21.49
N GLU A 311 14.08 5.44 21.24
CA GLU A 311 14.45 6.63 22.02
C GLU A 311 14.10 6.47 23.49
N GLN A 312 12.88 6.03 23.79
CA GLN A 312 12.44 5.80 25.16
C GLN A 312 13.29 4.75 25.88
N LEU A 313 13.60 3.64 25.20
CA LEU A 313 14.47 2.60 25.74
C LEU A 313 15.87 3.14 26.06
N LYS A 314 16.45 3.94 25.16
CA LYS A 314 17.75 4.58 25.37
C LYS A 314 17.74 5.52 26.57
N GLU A 315 16.73 6.40 26.67
CA GLU A 315 16.59 7.30 27.83
C GLU A 315 16.44 6.54 29.14
N VAL A 316 15.68 5.44 29.15
CA VAL A 316 15.50 4.61 30.36
C VAL A 316 16.80 3.92 30.74
N GLN A 317 17.54 3.36 29.76
CA GLN A 317 18.85 2.73 29.99
C GLN A 317 19.89 3.72 30.55
N GLU A 318 19.86 4.97 30.06
CA GLU A 318 20.76 6.02 30.58
C GLU A 318 20.42 6.43 32.03
N LYS A 319 19.13 6.37 32.41
CA LYS A 319 18.65 6.74 33.74
C LYS A 319 18.73 5.60 34.77
N ILE A 320 18.48 4.38 34.33
CA ILE A 320 18.59 3.18 35.15
C ILE A 320 20.01 2.67 34.98
N CYS A 321 20.86 2.96 35.96
CA CYS A 321 22.24 2.49 35.98
C CYS A 321 22.31 0.99 35.60
N LEU A 322 23.31 0.63 34.80
CA LEU A 322 23.61 -0.74 34.33
C LEU A 322 23.74 -1.82 35.40
N LEU A 323 23.59 -1.47 36.68
CA LEU A 323 23.56 -2.38 37.84
C LEU A 323 22.40 -3.41 37.77
N TYR A 324 21.32 -3.15 37.00
CA TYR A 324 20.19 -4.05 36.99
C TYR A 324 20.38 -5.33 36.14
N THR A 325 21.35 -5.34 35.24
CA THR A 325 21.67 -6.54 34.43
C THR A 325 22.65 -7.48 35.10
N SER A 326 23.43 -7.00 36.08
CA SER A 326 24.29 -7.86 36.90
C SER A 326 23.55 -8.44 38.11
N ASP A 327 22.61 -7.70 38.70
CA ASP A 327 21.83 -8.16 39.87
C ASP A 327 20.80 -9.25 39.56
N ALA A 328 20.18 -9.22 38.34
CA ALA A 328 19.21 -10.24 37.95
C ALA A 328 19.84 -11.65 37.78
N ALA A 329 21.13 -11.75 37.59
CA ALA A 329 21.87 -13.02 37.56
C ALA A 329 22.27 -13.50 38.97
N ASP A 330 22.48 -12.56 39.89
CA ASP A 330 22.86 -12.87 41.28
C ASP A 330 21.67 -13.25 42.15
N ASP A 331 20.48 -12.66 41.90
CA ASP A 331 19.23 -12.99 42.61
C ASP A 331 18.72 -14.42 42.32
N LEU A 332 19.13 -15.03 41.23
CA LEU A 332 18.80 -16.44 40.90
C LEU A 332 19.69 -17.48 41.57
N ILE A 333 20.78 -17.08 42.25
CA ILE A 333 21.73 -17.98 42.92
C ILE A 333 21.53 -17.93 44.44
N GLY A 334 20.66 -17.10 44.96
CA GLY A 334 20.41 -16.84 46.36
C GLY A 334 19.28 -17.64 47.03
N VAL A 335 18.85 -18.81 46.43
CA VAL A 335 17.92 -19.75 47.09
C VAL A 335 18.50 -21.13 47.12
#